data_a69ff5111174d9ef6d16f92f27ce9d16
#
_entry.id   a69ff5111174d9ef6d16f92f27ce9d16
#
_cell.length_a   1.000
_cell.length_b   1.000
_cell.length_c   1.000
_cell.angle_alpha   90.00
_cell.angle_beta   90.00
_cell.angle_gamma   90.00
#
_symmetry.space_group_name_H-M   'P 1'
#
loop_
_entity.id
_entity.type
_entity.pdbx_description
1 polymer ?
#
loop_
_entity_poly.entity_id
_entity_poly.type
_entity_poly.pdbx_seq_one_letter_code
_entity_poly.pdbx_strand_id
1 'polypeptide(L)'
;MSNPPPEKATDTTPRHVVIYTDGACKGNPGPGGWGAVLASGDTEKELFGGELGTTNNRMEIMAVIEALAALKQPCKVTLYLDSEYVRKGITEWIHGWKARGWRTAAKAPVKNVDLWQRLDALVSSGGHSIDWRWVKGHAGDPGNERADGLANKGVERALGRI
;
A
#
# COMPACT_ATOMS: atom_id res chain seq x y z
N MET A 1 -24.22 -39.92 -0.79
CA MET A 1 -24.29 -38.75 -0.19
C MET A 1 -23.39 -37.74 -0.80
N SER A 2 -23.87 -36.68 -1.00
CA SER A 2 -23.11 -35.72 -1.63
C SER A 2 -22.43 -34.86 -0.63
N ASN A 3 -21.26 -34.46 -0.95
CA ASN A 3 -20.52 -33.60 -0.09
C ASN A 3 -20.60 -32.21 -0.60
N PRO A 4 -20.43 -31.24 0.26
CA PRO A 4 -20.26 -29.88 -0.22
C PRO A 4 -19.06 -29.86 -1.14
N PRO A 5 -18.96 -28.87 -1.99
CA PRO A 5 -17.81 -28.78 -2.86
C PRO A 5 -16.55 -28.84 -2.04
N PRO A 6 -15.75 -29.86 -2.22
CA PRO A 6 -14.61 -30.04 -1.35
C PRO A 6 -13.64 -28.87 -1.40
N GLU A 7 -13.47 -28.29 -2.55
CA GLU A 7 -12.51 -27.21 -2.70
C GLU A 7 -12.87 -26.03 -1.81
N LYS A 8 -14.14 -25.67 -1.76
CA LYS A 8 -14.55 -24.55 -0.94
C LYS A 8 -14.50 -24.89 0.52
N ALA A 9 -14.93 -26.09 0.87
CA ALA A 9 -15.03 -26.47 2.25
C ALA A 9 -13.67 -26.74 2.87
N THR A 10 -12.72 -27.23 2.06
CA THR A 10 -11.44 -27.67 2.59
C THR A 10 -10.25 -26.85 2.10
N ASP A 11 -10.48 -25.97 1.12
CA ASP A 11 -9.38 -25.17 0.59
C ASP A 11 -9.06 -24.04 1.54
N THR A 12 -7.92 -24.15 2.21
CA THR A 12 -7.45 -23.14 3.14
C THR A 12 -6.36 -22.28 2.51
N THR A 13 -6.09 -22.47 1.22
CA THR A 13 -5.07 -21.68 0.55
C THR A 13 -5.53 -20.22 0.44
N PRO A 14 -4.74 -19.29 0.94
CA PRO A 14 -5.10 -17.88 0.83
C PRO A 14 -5.17 -17.45 -0.63
N ARG A 15 -6.09 -16.53 -0.91
CA ARG A 15 -6.19 -15.95 -2.23
C ARG A 15 -4.91 -15.18 -2.55
N HIS A 16 -4.42 -15.32 -3.77
CA HIS A 16 -3.26 -14.57 -4.23
C HIS A 16 -3.72 -13.28 -4.88
N VAL A 17 -3.20 -12.17 -4.38
CA VAL A 17 -3.53 -10.84 -4.89
C VAL A 17 -2.24 -10.14 -5.29
N VAL A 18 -2.23 -9.57 -6.48
CA VAL A 18 -1.12 -8.74 -6.95
C VAL A 18 -1.53 -7.29 -6.81
N ILE A 19 -0.68 -6.50 -6.18
CA ILE A 19 -0.98 -5.10 -5.90
C ILE A 19 0.12 -4.21 -6.46
N TYR A 20 -0.28 -3.10 -7.11
CA TYR A 20 0.63 -2.03 -7.53
C TYR A 20 0.21 -0.77 -6.83
N THR A 21 1.16 -0.04 -6.27
CA THR A 21 0.87 1.20 -5.53
C THR A 21 1.77 2.33 -5.99
N ASP A 22 1.26 3.56 -5.89
CA ASP A 22 2.05 4.74 -6.20
C ASP A 22 1.49 5.96 -5.47
N GLY A 23 2.32 6.97 -5.30
CA GLY A 23 1.95 8.25 -4.72
C GLY A 23 2.48 9.39 -5.56
N ALA A 24 1.79 10.51 -5.52
CA ALA A 24 2.16 11.71 -6.25
C ALA A 24 1.87 12.94 -5.39
N CYS A 25 2.65 14.00 -5.58
CA CYS A 25 2.42 15.23 -4.86
C CYS A 25 2.87 16.42 -5.71
N LYS A 26 2.02 17.43 -5.80
CA LYS A 26 2.33 18.66 -6.54
C LYS A 26 2.91 19.67 -5.56
N GLY A 27 4.23 19.73 -5.49
CA GLY A 27 4.92 20.42 -4.42
C GLY A 27 5.08 19.49 -3.24
N ASN A 28 5.89 19.85 -2.26
CA ASN A 28 6.17 18.96 -1.16
C ASN A 28 6.49 19.78 0.10
N PRO A 29 5.46 20.24 0.87
CA PRO A 29 4.08 19.78 0.82
C PRO A 29 3.23 20.44 -0.27
N GLY A 30 2.08 19.84 -0.54
CA GLY A 30 1.13 20.34 -1.52
C GLY A 30 0.01 19.33 -1.73
N PRO A 31 -0.86 19.55 -2.73
CA PRO A 31 -1.90 18.57 -3.03
C PRO A 31 -1.27 17.30 -3.57
N GLY A 32 -1.70 16.17 -3.01
CA GLY A 32 -1.16 14.88 -3.38
C GLY A 32 -2.24 13.85 -3.57
N GLY A 33 -1.85 12.73 -4.17
CA GLY A 33 -2.75 11.62 -4.41
C GLY A 33 -2.03 10.30 -4.30
N TRP A 34 -2.82 9.24 -4.09
CA TRP A 34 -2.32 7.88 -4.04
C TRP A 34 -3.18 7.01 -4.94
N GLY A 35 -2.58 5.94 -5.44
CA GLY A 35 -3.28 5.01 -6.31
C GLY A 35 -2.87 3.59 -6.04
N ALA A 36 -3.79 2.66 -6.23
CA ALA A 36 -3.53 1.24 -6.06
C ALA A 36 -4.36 0.44 -7.05
N VAL A 37 -3.74 -0.60 -7.60
CA VAL A 37 -4.41 -1.58 -8.45
C VAL A 37 -4.29 -2.94 -7.78
N LEU A 38 -5.41 -3.59 -7.54
CA LEU A 38 -5.44 -4.91 -6.92
C LEU A 38 -6.00 -5.90 -7.94
N ALA A 39 -5.27 -6.97 -8.20
CA ALA A 39 -5.66 -7.96 -9.18
C ALA A 39 -5.61 -9.36 -8.58
N SER A 40 -6.66 -10.14 -8.78
CA SER A 40 -6.73 -11.53 -8.33
C SER A 40 -7.52 -12.32 -9.36
N GLY A 41 -6.85 -13.22 -10.07
CA GLY A 41 -7.48 -13.93 -11.17
C GLY A 41 -7.97 -12.97 -12.23
N ASP A 42 -9.26 -13.04 -12.55
CA ASP A 42 -9.87 -12.15 -13.54
C ASP A 42 -10.45 -10.90 -12.92
N THR A 43 -10.33 -10.73 -11.61
CA THR A 43 -10.93 -9.60 -10.91
C THR A 43 -9.88 -8.54 -10.67
N GLU A 44 -10.22 -7.30 -11.00
CA GLU A 44 -9.35 -6.16 -10.72
C GLU A 44 -10.13 -5.08 -10.01
N LYS A 45 -9.42 -4.35 -9.16
CA LYS A 45 -10.01 -3.22 -8.45
C LYS A 45 -9.01 -2.09 -8.45
N GLU A 46 -9.50 -0.89 -8.73
CA GLU A 46 -8.68 0.31 -8.69
C GLU A 46 -9.14 1.20 -7.55
N LEU A 47 -8.18 1.72 -6.80
CA LEU A 47 -8.45 2.64 -5.70
C LEU A 47 -7.61 3.89 -5.90
N PHE A 48 -8.16 5.02 -5.51
CA PHE A 48 -7.37 6.25 -5.48
C PHE A 48 -8.00 7.24 -4.52
N GLY A 49 -7.20 8.19 -4.10
CA GLY A 49 -7.64 9.26 -3.23
C GLY A 49 -6.57 10.31 -3.15
N GLY A 50 -6.84 11.37 -2.43
CA GLY A 50 -5.89 12.45 -2.32
C GLY A 50 -6.13 13.31 -1.10
N GLU A 51 -5.16 14.18 -0.83
CA GLU A 51 -5.19 15.13 0.27
C GLU A 51 -4.61 16.45 -0.21
N LEU A 52 -5.09 17.53 0.35
CA LEU A 52 -4.48 18.84 0.15
C LEU A 52 -3.23 18.98 1.00
N GLY A 53 -2.48 19.59 1.31
CA GLY A 53 -1.37 19.75 2.24
C GLY A 53 -0.70 18.45 2.70
N THR A 54 -0.23 17.66 1.76
CA THR A 54 0.43 16.39 2.08
C THR A 54 1.83 16.34 1.46
N THR A 55 2.47 15.18 1.51
CA THR A 55 3.80 14.97 0.95
C THR A 55 3.81 13.71 0.11
N ASN A 56 4.82 13.61 -0.75
CA ASN A 56 4.97 12.41 -1.58
C ASN A 56 5.12 11.16 -0.71
N ASN A 57 5.91 11.24 0.35
CA ASN A 57 6.13 10.09 1.24
C ASN A 57 4.83 9.64 1.90
N ARG A 58 3.99 10.58 2.34
CA ARG A 58 2.70 10.21 2.94
C ARG A 58 1.82 9.51 1.92
N MET A 59 1.79 9.99 0.68
CA MET A 59 0.96 9.38 -0.35
C MET A 59 1.47 7.99 -0.73
N GLU A 60 2.78 7.78 -0.73
CA GLU A 60 3.34 6.46 -0.98
C GLU A 60 2.92 5.44 0.09
N ILE A 61 2.96 5.84 1.36
CA ILE A 61 2.52 4.96 2.45
C ILE A 61 1.01 4.74 2.37
N MET A 62 0.26 5.81 2.11
CA MET A 62 -1.20 5.74 2.06
C MET A 62 -1.69 4.76 1.01
N ALA A 63 -1.03 4.73 -0.16
CA ALA A 63 -1.40 3.79 -1.21
C ALA A 63 -1.31 2.35 -0.72
N VAL A 64 -0.25 2.00 0.01
CA VAL A 64 -0.09 0.65 0.54
C VAL A 64 -1.13 0.35 1.60
N ILE A 65 -1.37 1.32 2.51
CA ILE A 65 -2.36 1.15 3.56
C ILE A 65 -3.75 0.88 2.97
N GLU A 66 -4.17 1.72 2.03
CA GLU A 66 -5.51 1.60 1.45
C GLU A 66 -5.67 0.29 0.66
N ALA A 67 -4.60 -0.12 -0.03
CA ALA A 67 -4.64 -1.38 -0.77
C ALA A 67 -4.80 -2.57 0.19
N LEU A 68 -4.02 -2.62 1.26
CA LEU A 68 -4.11 -3.72 2.21
C LEU A 68 -5.42 -3.68 2.98
N ALA A 69 -5.89 -2.49 3.33
CA ALA A 69 -7.15 -2.34 4.05
C ALA A 69 -8.36 -2.79 3.21
N ALA A 70 -8.23 -2.80 1.90
CA ALA A 70 -9.30 -3.25 1.02
C ALA A 70 -9.45 -4.76 0.98
N LEU A 71 -8.48 -5.51 1.48
CA LEU A 71 -8.54 -6.96 1.51
C LEU A 71 -9.43 -7.41 2.66
N LYS A 72 -10.44 -8.23 2.35
CA LYS A 72 -11.46 -8.62 3.33
C LYS A 72 -11.10 -9.88 4.10
N GLN A 73 -10.07 -10.58 3.68
CA GLN A 73 -9.64 -11.83 4.31
C GLN A 73 -8.14 -11.97 4.14
N PRO A 74 -7.50 -12.84 4.92
CA PRO A 74 -6.06 -13.06 4.76
C PRO A 74 -5.73 -13.49 3.34
N CYS A 75 -4.71 -12.87 2.77
CA CYS A 75 -4.31 -13.12 1.39
C CYS A 75 -2.82 -13.33 1.29
N LYS A 76 -2.42 -14.02 0.23
CA LYS A 76 -1.03 -14.02 -0.19
C LYS A 76 -0.87 -12.87 -1.16
N VAL A 77 -0.02 -11.90 -0.82
CA VAL A 77 0.08 -10.66 -1.55
C VAL A 77 1.46 -10.52 -2.19
N THR A 78 1.48 -10.18 -3.49
CA THR A 78 2.70 -9.72 -4.14
C THR A 78 2.48 -8.23 -4.39
N LEU A 79 3.25 -7.40 -3.72
CA LEU A 79 3.04 -5.96 -3.75
C LEU A 79 4.23 -5.27 -4.41
N TYR A 80 3.95 -4.59 -5.52
CA TYR A 80 4.95 -3.84 -6.27
C TYR A 80 4.88 -2.38 -5.91
N LEU A 81 6.03 -1.81 -5.57
CA LEU A 81 6.13 -0.39 -5.25
C LEU A 81 7.52 0.10 -5.67
N ASP A 82 7.61 1.40 -5.95
CA ASP A 82 8.90 1.98 -6.31
C ASP A 82 9.45 2.91 -5.24
N SER A 83 8.72 3.11 -4.16
CA SER A 83 9.14 4.00 -3.08
C SER A 83 10.24 3.38 -2.23
N GLU A 84 11.45 3.94 -2.30
CA GLU A 84 12.52 3.51 -1.40
C GLU A 84 12.18 3.83 0.05
N TYR A 85 11.47 4.93 0.27
CA TYR A 85 11.09 5.34 1.61
C TYR A 85 10.23 4.26 2.28
N VAL A 86 9.20 3.78 1.58
CA VAL A 86 8.34 2.73 2.13
C VAL A 86 9.11 1.43 2.27
N ARG A 87 9.92 1.08 1.27
CA ARG A 87 10.69 -0.16 1.33
C ARG A 87 11.63 -0.17 2.53
N LYS A 88 12.39 0.90 2.71
CA LYS A 88 13.33 0.97 3.83
C LYS A 88 12.60 1.02 5.16
N GLY A 89 11.50 1.72 5.23
CA GLY A 89 10.71 1.78 6.45
C GLY A 89 10.25 0.40 6.89
N ILE A 90 9.71 -0.38 5.97
CA ILE A 90 9.19 -1.71 6.28
C ILE A 90 10.29 -2.72 6.56
N THR A 91 11.40 -2.66 5.81
CA THR A 91 12.43 -3.68 5.93
C THR A 91 13.53 -3.34 6.92
N GLU A 92 13.78 -2.06 7.18
CA GLU A 92 14.92 -1.65 7.99
C GLU A 92 14.52 -0.84 9.23
N TRP A 93 13.72 0.21 9.06
CA TRP A 93 13.53 1.19 10.14
C TRP A 93 12.47 0.79 11.16
N ILE A 94 11.43 0.10 10.74
CA ILE A 94 10.25 -0.12 11.59
C ILE A 94 10.58 -0.93 12.84
N HIS A 95 11.50 -1.87 12.73
CA HIS A 95 11.87 -2.71 13.89
C HIS A 95 12.47 -1.87 15.01
N GLY A 96 13.37 -0.96 14.66
CA GLY A 96 13.96 -0.06 15.64
C GLY A 96 12.95 0.92 16.20
N TRP A 97 12.07 1.44 15.35
CA TRP A 97 11.02 2.36 15.82
C TRP A 97 10.12 1.68 16.84
N LYS A 98 9.69 0.46 16.57
CA LYS A 98 8.83 -0.28 17.51
C LYS A 98 9.57 -0.54 18.82
N ALA A 99 10.83 -0.92 18.75
CA ALA A 99 11.62 -1.18 19.95
C ALA A 99 11.82 0.08 20.80
N ARG A 100 11.80 1.25 20.18
CA ARG A 100 12.00 2.53 20.87
C ARG A 100 10.70 3.26 21.16
N GLY A 101 9.55 2.58 21.04
CA GLY A 101 8.25 3.21 21.29
C GLY A 101 7.89 4.23 20.23
N TRP A 102 8.21 3.94 18.99
CA TRP A 102 7.93 4.79 17.83
C TRP A 102 8.70 6.12 17.86
N ARG A 103 9.96 5.99 18.24
CA ARG A 103 10.89 7.11 18.22
C ARG A 103 12.10 6.78 17.36
N THR A 104 12.72 7.82 16.83
CA THR A 104 13.96 7.66 16.08
C THR A 104 15.12 7.35 17.06
N ALA A 105 16.27 7.01 16.52
CA ALA A 105 17.46 6.79 17.34
C ALA A 105 17.83 8.05 18.16
N ALA A 106 17.50 9.23 17.65
CA ALA A 106 17.72 10.49 18.34
C ALA A 106 16.60 10.84 19.32
N LYS A 107 15.68 9.90 19.56
CA LYS A 107 14.56 10.04 20.50
C LYS A 107 13.49 11.04 20.05
N ALA A 108 13.50 11.42 18.78
CA ALA A 108 12.44 12.27 18.20
C ALA A 108 11.27 11.40 17.75
N PRO A 109 10.06 11.94 17.67
CA PRO A 109 8.93 11.19 17.13
C PRO A 109 9.22 10.79 15.69
N VAL A 110 8.77 9.59 15.30
CA VAL A 110 8.92 9.12 13.94
C VAL A 110 8.03 9.95 13.01
N LYS A 111 8.61 10.43 11.90
CA LYS A 111 7.85 11.19 10.93
C LYS A 111 6.79 10.29 10.28
N ASN A 112 5.58 10.83 10.09
CA ASN A 112 4.45 10.07 9.54
C ASN A 112 4.08 8.86 10.40
N VAL A 113 4.27 8.97 11.72
CA VAL A 113 4.06 7.86 12.64
C VAL A 113 2.64 7.33 12.57
N ASP A 114 1.65 8.19 12.34
CA ASP A 114 0.26 7.79 12.21
C ASP A 114 0.09 6.77 11.10
N LEU A 115 0.72 7.00 9.96
CA LEU A 115 0.62 6.10 8.82
C LEU A 115 1.45 4.84 9.03
N TRP A 116 2.65 4.98 9.59
CA TRP A 116 3.49 3.82 9.86
C TRP A 116 2.83 2.86 10.84
N GLN A 117 2.15 3.38 11.85
CA GLN A 117 1.45 2.54 12.81
C GLN A 117 0.27 1.83 12.15
N ARG A 118 -0.47 2.51 11.29
CA ARG A 118 -1.57 1.87 10.55
C ARG A 118 -1.05 0.77 9.65
N LEU A 119 0.05 1.02 8.94
CA LEU A 119 0.63 0.02 8.06
C LEU A 119 1.14 -1.17 8.86
N ASP A 120 1.82 -0.92 9.97
CA ASP A 120 2.30 -2.00 10.83
C ASP A 120 1.16 -2.89 11.32
N ALA A 121 0.04 -2.29 11.71
CA ALA A 121 -1.11 -3.05 12.17
C ALA A 121 -1.65 -3.94 11.07
N LEU A 122 -1.74 -3.43 9.84
CA LEU A 122 -2.23 -4.22 8.72
C LEU A 122 -1.29 -5.38 8.37
N VAL A 123 0.01 -5.14 8.46
CA VAL A 123 1.01 -6.16 8.15
C VAL A 123 1.07 -7.20 9.27
N SER A 124 1.04 -6.76 10.52
CA SER A 124 1.22 -7.66 11.67
C SER A 124 -0.04 -8.40 12.04
N SER A 125 -1.21 -7.76 11.93
CA SER A 125 -2.47 -8.32 12.40
C SER A 125 -3.41 -8.75 11.30
N GLY A 126 -3.12 -8.39 10.05
CA GLY A 126 -4.01 -8.67 8.93
C GLY A 126 -4.01 -10.11 8.48
N GLY A 127 -3.02 -10.89 8.89
CA GLY A 127 -2.92 -12.28 8.48
C GLY A 127 -2.43 -12.49 7.07
N HIS A 128 -2.00 -11.43 6.41
CA HIS A 128 -1.50 -11.52 5.03
C HIS A 128 -0.06 -11.98 5.00
N SER A 129 0.29 -12.75 3.96
CA SER A 129 1.67 -13.05 3.65
C SER A 129 2.08 -12.15 2.49
N ILE A 130 2.94 -11.20 2.76
CA ILE A 130 3.26 -10.14 1.79
C ILE A 130 4.68 -10.32 1.24
N ASP A 131 4.78 -10.40 -0.08
CA ASP A 131 6.03 -10.41 -0.80
C ASP A 131 6.22 -9.01 -1.36
N TRP A 132 7.14 -8.26 -0.76
CA TRP A 132 7.42 -6.87 -1.15
C TRP A 132 8.35 -6.86 -2.35
N ARG A 133 7.90 -6.29 -3.46
CA ARG A 133 8.67 -6.22 -4.70
C ARG A 133 8.98 -4.77 -5.03
N TRP A 134 10.23 -4.40 -4.88
CA TRP A 134 10.65 -3.05 -5.22
C TRP A 134 10.97 -2.96 -6.70
N VAL A 135 10.31 -2.03 -7.38
CA VAL A 135 10.48 -1.81 -8.81
C VAL A 135 11.20 -0.49 -8.98
N LYS A 136 12.39 -0.52 -9.55
CA LYS A 136 13.17 0.68 -9.76
C LYS A 136 12.73 1.31 -11.07
N GLY A 137 12.11 2.48 -10.99
CA GLY A 137 11.56 3.15 -12.16
C GLY A 137 10.27 2.51 -12.59
N HIS A 138 9.47 3.22 -13.36
CA HIS A 138 8.16 2.73 -13.79
C HIS A 138 8.11 2.43 -15.27
N ALA A 139 9.13 2.80 -16.00
CA ALA A 139 9.04 2.80 -17.45
C ALA A 139 8.70 1.41 -17.96
N GLY A 140 7.60 1.32 -18.68
CA GLY A 140 7.20 0.10 -19.34
C GLY A 140 6.46 -0.91 -18.50
N ASP A 141 6.22 -0.64 -17.22
CA ASP A 141 5.44 -1.56 -16.37
C ASP A 141 3.98 -1.10 -16.35
N PRO A 142 3.05 -1.83 -16.97
CA PRO A 142 1.67 -1.38 -17.06
C PRO A 142 0.99 -1.22 -15.70
N GLY A 143 1.31 -2.09 -14.74
CA GLY A 143 0.72 -1.99 -13.40
C GLY A 143 1.16 -0.73 -12.68
N ASN A 144 2.46 -0.45 -12.71
CA ASN A 144 2.99 0.75 -12.09
C ASN A 144 2.46 2.01 -12.78
N GLU A 145 2.34 1.98 -14.11
CA GLU A 145 1.80 3.13 -14.83
C GLU A 145 0.34 3.38 -14.49
N ARG A 146 -0.44 2.31 -14.29
CA ARG A 146 -1.84 2.46 -13.86
C ARG A 146 -1.91 3.07 -12.47
N ALA A 147 -1.09 2.60 -11.55
CA ALA A 147 -1.07 3.15 -10.19
C ALA A 147 -0.64 4.62 -10.20
N ASP A 148 0.34 4.98 -11.05
CA ASP A 148 0.75 6.37 -11.21
C ASP A 148 -0.41 7.23 -11.73
N GLY A 149 -1.11 6.75 -12.72
CA GLY A 149 -2.28 7.45 -13.26
C GLY A 149 -3.36 7.65 -12.20
N LEU A 150 -3.59 6.64 -11.37
CA LEU A 150 -4.56 6.75 -10.29
C LEU A 150 -4.10 7.73 -9.21
N ALA A 151 -2.81 7.76 -8.91
CA ALA A 151 -2.27 8.72 -7.96
C ALA A 151 -2.49 10.17 -8.46
N ASN A 152 -2.27 10.40 -9.75
CA ASN A 152 -2.52 11.71 -10.33
C ASN A 152 -4.01 12.06 -10.33
N LYS A 153 -4.87 11.07 -10.52
CA LYS A 153 -6.31 11.25 -10.38
C LYS A 153 -6.67 11.65 -8.95
N GLY A 154 -5.97 11.09 -7.97
CA GLY A 154 -6.13 11.46 -6.58
C GLY A 154 -5.79 12.92 -6.33
N VAL A 155 -4.73 13.43 -6.98
CA VAL A 155 -4.40 14.85 -6.90
C VAL A 155 -5.56 15.70 -7.42
N GLU A 156 -6.14 15.31 -8.56
CA GLU A 156 -7.26 16.05 -9.15
C GLU A 156 -8.47 16.02 -8.24
N ARG A 157 -8.72 14.88 -7.57
CA ARG A 157 -9.81 14.81 -6.59
C ARG A 157 -9.56 15.73 -5.41
N ALA A 158 -8.34 15.76 -4.90
CA ALA A 158 -8.00 16.64 -3.79
C ALA A 158 -8.21 18.11 -4.15
N LEU A 159 -7.96 18.45 -5.41
CA LEU A 159 -8.14 19.81 -5.92
C LEU A 159 -9.59 20.14 -6.29
N GLY A 160 -10.50 19.17 -6.15
CA GLY A 160 -11.89 19.37 -6.48
C GLY A 160 -12.20 19.39 -7.97
N ARG A 161 -11.34 18.80 -8.78
CA ARG A 161 -11.52 18.79 -10.24
C ARG A 161 -12.25 17.55 -10.74
N ILE A 162 -12.40 16.55 -9.88
CA ILE A 162 -13.20 15.36 -10.19
C ILE A 162 -13.93 14.87 -8.95
#